data_b24c33654ce951359c835f8b01fc1de8
#
_entry.id   b24c33654ce951359c835f8b01fc1de8
#
_cell.length_a   1.000
_cell.length_b   1.000
_cell.length_c   1.000
_cell.angle_alpha   90.00
_cell.angle_beta   90.00
_cell.angle_gamma   90.00
#
_symmetry.space_group_name_H-M   'P 1'
#
loop_
_entity.id
_entity.type
_entity.pdbx_description
1 polymer ?
#
loop_
_entity_poly.entity_id
_entity_poly.type
_entity_poly.pdbx_seq_one_letter_code
_entity_poly.pdbx_strand_id
1 'polypeptide(L)'
;MSPERAIANRFLLGLALMLVAFNLRPALSTVGPLLATIRDGTGLGAGGAAILTTLPVLCLGIACALAAPLIRRIGPDLAVLAGSTILVAGLTLRGFGGLVPLFAGTALAAIGIGLDNVLLPALVKRDFAGNGGLMTGLYTMTLCLGAAAGAGASVPVEHALGGGWPSALAVWSLPALVAAFVWVPFARRITSTAAPSAGRLLRNPLAWWVTGFMGLQSSLAYILFGWLPLLLQGRGLTPLNAGLYASLATLVQAPGALLVAMLAARARDQRAWIVVIPGLTAAAFLVLAFGAESLRVPAACVLGFGIGGCFGLGLTLIVLRAADAASAAGLSAMAQGIGYTCAALGPLVFGLAHEATGSWGVPGALFVGITVAAILIGLAAGRDRKVSAAEPEPRDTAAQPLTALQPANPASGS
;
A
#
# COMPACT_ATOMS: atom_id res chain seq x y z
N MET A 1 28.76 -18.91 7.65
CA MET A 1 27.43 -19.46 7.35
C MET A 1 27.52 -20.09 5.97
N SER A 2 27.12 -21.37 5.78
CA SER A 2 27.18 -22.01 4.47
C SER A 2 26.28 -21.27 3.47
N PRO A 3 26.60 -21.26 2.15
CA PRO A 3 25.79 -20.62 1.12
C PRO A 3 24.34 -21.11 1.14
N GLU A 4 24.11 -22.38 1.38
CA GLU A 4 22.78 -23.00 1.48
C GLU A 4 21.95 -22.44 2.63
N ARG A 5 22.56 -22.24 3.81
CA ARG A 5 21.85 -21.60 4.96
C ARG A 5 21.52 -20.13 4.69
N ALA A 6 22.35 -19.43 3.94
CA ALA A 6 22.09 -18.05 3.56
C ALA A 6 20.90 -17.95 2.58
N ILE A 7 20.81 -18.87 1.61
CA ILE A 7 19.70 -18.97 0.65
C ILE A 7 18.41 -19.34 1.38
N ALA A 8 18.44 -20.37 2.23
CA ALA A 8 17.28 -20.79 3.03
C ALA A 8 16.75 -19.67 3.92
N ASN A 9 17.64 -18.92 4.58
CA ASN A 9 17.23 -17.77 5.39
C ASN A 9 16.59 -16.63 4.58
N ARG A 10 17.08 -16.38 3.36
CA ARG A 10 16.45 -15.38 2.46
C ARG A 10 15.09 -15.83 1.97
N PHE A 11 14.92 -17.10 1.62
CA PHE A 11 13.63 -17.65 1.22
C PHE A 11 12.61 -17.57 2.37
N LEU A 12 12.99 -17.98 3.58
CA LEU A 12 12.13 -17.90 4.77
C LEU A 12 11.76 -16.45 5.10
N LEU A 13 12.69 -15.51 4.96
CA LEU A 13 12.39 -14.08 5.15
C LEU A 13 11.39 -13.57 4.10
N GLY A 14 11.54 -13.99 2.84
CA GLY A 14 10.59 -13.67 1.77
C GLY A 14 9.19 -14.22 2.07
N LEU A 15 9.09 -15.47 2.51
CA LEU A 15 7.82 -16.08 2.91
C LEU A 15 7.19 -15.35 4.11
N ALA A 16 7.98 -15.03 5.14
CA ALA A 16 7.50 -14.28 6.29
C ALA A 16 6.96 -12.89 5.89
N LEU A 17 7.65 -12.20 4.97
CA LEU A 17 7.22 -10.92 4.42
C LEU A 17 5.89 -11.06 3.66
N MET A 18 5.71 -12.13 2.87
CA MET A 18 4.44 -12.41 2.19
C MET A 18 3.31 -12.68 3.19
N LEU A 19 3.56 -13.45 4.26
CA LEU A 19 2.57 -13.70 5.32
C LEU A 19 2.15 -12.40 6.02
N VAL A 20 3.08 -11.53 6.35
CA VAL A 20 2.76 -10.20 6.89
C VAL A 20 1.91 -9.43 5.87
N ALA A 21 2.35 -9.32 4.62
CA ALA A 21 1.64 -8.61 3.57
C ALA A 21 0.21 -9.11 3.36
N PHE A 22 -0.03 -10.43 3.37
CA PHE A 22 -1.36 -11.03 3.25
C PHE A 22 -2.33 -10.47 4.29
N ASN A 23 -1.86 -10.28 5.52
CA ASN A 23 -2.70 -9.88 6.65
C ASN A 23 -3.02 -8.37 6.71
N LEU A 24 -2.40 -7.55 5.87
CA LEU A 24 -2.60 -6.09 5.89
C LEU A 24 -3.94 -5.65 5.26
N ARG A 25 -4.64 -6.50 4.56
CA ARG A 25 -5.88 -6.13 3.85
C ARG A 25 -7.15 -6.78 4.37
N PRO A 26 -7.18 -8.03 4.87
CA PRO A 26 -8.40 -8.65 5.38
C PRO A 26 -9.11 -7.80 6.43
N ALA A 27 -8.35 -7.17 7.35
CA ALA A 27 -8.92 -6.28 8.37
C ALA A 27 -9.81 -5.16 7.80
N LEU A 28 -9.50 -4.69 6.59
CA LEU A 28 -10.22 -3.63 5.89
C LEU A 28 -11.37 -4.18 5.03
N SER A 29 -11.15 -5.32 4.36
CA SER A 29 -12.08 -5.86 3.36
C SER A 29 -13.19 -6.74 3.95
N THR A 30 -13.05 -7.21 5.20
CA THR A 30 -14.05 -8.07 5.86
C THR A 30 -15.29 -7.33 6.34
N VAL A 31 -15.19 -6.04 6.65
CA VAL A 31 -16.30 -5.24 7.20
C VAL A 31 -17.41 -5.03 6.17
N GLY A 32 -17.07 -4.76 4.92
CA GLY A 32 -18.06 -4.46 3.87
C GLY A 32 -19.10 -5.55 3.67
N PRO A 33 -18.71 -6.81 3.41
CA PRO A 33 -19.65 -7.94 3.25
C PRO A 33 -20.52 -8.22 4.48
N LEU A 34 -20.02 -7.94 5.68
CA LEU A 34 -20.71 -8.17 6.96
C LEU A 34 -21.46 -6.93 7.46
N LEU A 35 -21.46 -5.82 6.73
CA LEU A 35 -21.98 -4.54 7.21
C LEU A 35 -23.48 -4.61 7.53
N ALA A 36 -24.26 -5.37 6.77
CA ALA A 36 -25.69 -5.57 7.04
C ALA A 36 -25.91 -6.28 8.39
N THR A 37 -25.26 -7.42 8.59
CA THR A 37 -25.36 -8.20 9.85
C THR A 37 -24.80 -7.43 11.05
N ILE A 38 -23.75 -6.62 10.86
CA ILE A 38 -23.21 -5.71 11.88
C ILE A 38 -24.28 -4.67 12.26
N ARG A 39 -24.93 -4.03 11.28
CA ARG A 39 -25.97 -3.01 11.53
C ARG A 39 -27.17 -3.61 12.25
N ASP A 40 -27.64 -4.75 11.80
CA ASP A 40 -28.78 -5.45 12.40
C ASP A 40 -28.49 -5.90 13.84
N GLY A 41 -27.27 -6.41 14.09
CA GLY A 41 -26.87 -6.86 15.42
C GLY A 41 -26.47 -5.78 16.41
N THR A 42 -26.14 -4.56 15.93
CA THR A 42 -25.66 -3.46 16.80
C THR A 42 -26.56 -2.24 16.82
N GLY A 43 -27.56 -2.17 15.96
CA GLY A 43 -28.38 -0.97 15.76
C GLY A 43 -27.63 0.20 15.11
N LEU A 44 -26.48 -0.08 14.44
CA LEU A 44 -25.62 0.96 13.86
C LEU A 44 -26.34 1.68 12.71
N GLY A 45 -26.58 2.96 12.86
CA GLY A 45 -27.16 3.79 11.81
C GLY A 45 -26.21 4.03 10.63
N ALA A 46 -26.71 4.67 9.55
CA ALA A 46 -25.95 4.95 8.35
C ALA A 46 -24.65 5.76 8.62
N GLY A 47 -24.73 6.79 9.49
CA GLY A 47 -23.56 7.58 9.88
C GLY A 47 -22.50 6.75 10.60
N GLY A 48 -22.89 5.84 11.49
CA GLY A 48 -21.97 4.93 12.16
C GLY A 48 -21.29 3.94 11.18
N ALA A 49 -22.04 3.45 10.20
CA ALA A 49 -21.51 2.60 9.13
C ALA A 49 -20.46 3.35 8.26
N ALA A 50 -20.75 4.62 7.93
CA ALA A 50 -19.79 5.46 7.22
C ALA A 50 -18.51 5.70 8.03
N ILE A 51 -18.64 5.96 9.34
CA ILE A 51 -17.47 6.09 10.22
C ILE A 51 -16.70 4.76 10.28
N LEU A 52 -17.36 3.62 10.43
CA LEU A 52 -16.72 2.31 10.53
C LEU A 52 -15.88 1.97 9.27
N THR A 53 -16.32 2.39 8.10
CA THR A 53 -15.60 2.16 6.83
C THR A 53 -14.50 3.18 6.58
N THR A 54 -14.61 4.41 7.09
CA THR A 54 -13.63 5.49 6.90
C THR A 54 -12.51 5.46 7.94
N LEU A 55 -12.84 5.11 9.18
CA LEU A 55 -11.92 5.06 10.33
C LEU A 55 -10.62 4.29 10.05
N PRO A 56 -10.65 3.09 9.43
CA PRO A 56 -9.43 2.36 9.15
C PRO A 56 -8.45 3.12 8.27
N VAL A 57 -8.94 3.81 7.24
CA VAL A 57 -8.10 4.55 6.29
C VAL A 57 -7.43 5.74 6.97
N LEU A 58 -8.15 6.45 7.83
CA LEU A 58 -7.61 7.55 8.62
C LEU A 58 -6.55 7.07 9.63
N CYS A 59 -6.88 6.03 10.41
CA CYS A 59 -5.94 5.45 11.37
C CYS A 59 -4.68 4.91 10.70
N LEU A 60 -4.82 4.28 9.54
CA LEU A 60 -3.70 3.79 8.72
C LEU A 60 -2.82 4.96 8.25
N GLY A 61 -3.39 6.03 7.72
CA GLY A 61 -2.65 7.21 7.30
C GLY A 61 -1.86 7.85 8.45
N ILE A 62 -2.50 8.04 9.60
CA ILE A 62 -1.87 8.58 10.82
C ILE A 62 -0.76 7.66 11.30
N ALA A 63 -1.01 6.35 11.37
CA ALA A 63 -0.01 5.36 11.81
C ALA A 63 1.21 5.32 10.88
N CYS A 64 1.01 5.40 9.57
CA CYS A 64 2.10 5.51 8.59
C CYS A 64 2.95 6.76 8.85
N ALA A 65 2.33 7.90 9.13
CA ALA A 65 3.06 9.13 9.42
C ALA A 65 3.86 9.05 10.74
N LEU A 66 3.35 8.32 11.72
CA LEU A 66 3.96 8.15 13.05
C LEU A 66 4.91 6.94 13.15
N ALA A 67 5.06 6.15 12.10
CA ALA A 67 5.92 4.95 12.13
C ALA A 67 7.41 5.28 12.38
N ALA A 68 7.91 6.41 11.85
CA ALA A 68 9.32 6.78 11.93
C ALA A 68 9.87 6.87 13.38
N PRO A 69 9.20 7.47 14.38
CA PRO A 69 9.67 7.47 15.77
C PRO A 69 9.81 6.07 16.37
N LEU A 70 8.88 5.16 16.06
CA LEU A 70 8.92 3.79 16.54
C LEU A 70 10.11 3.03 15.94
N ILE A 71 10.28 3.12 14.62
CA ILE A 71 11.41 2.49 13.91
C ILE A 71 12.76 2.95 14.50
N ARG A 72 12.90 4.23 14.86
CA ARG A 72 14.11 4.76 15.50
C ARG A 72 14.40 4.12 16.85
N ARG A 73 13.37 3.82 17.64
CA ARG A 73 13.53 3.31 19.00
C ARG A 73 13.82 1.82 19.05
N ILE A 74 13.13 1.02 18.24
CA ILE A 74 13.16 -0.45 18.34
C ILE A 74 13.72 -1.14 17.10
N GLY A 75 14.04 -0.41 16.06
CA GLY A 75 14.50 -0.95 14.77
C GLY A 75 13.36 -1.48 13.89
N PRO A 76 13.62 -1.68 12.57
CA PRO A 76 12.58 -2.03 11.60
C PRO A 76 12.02 -3.43 11.82
N ASP A 77 12.85 -4.42 12.14
CA ASP A 77 12.42 -5.82 12.25
C ASP A 77 11.53 -6.05 13.47
N LEU A 78 11.86 -5.43 14.61
CA LEU A 78 11.02 -5.47 15.82
C LEU A 78 9.75 -4.61 15.64
N ALA A 79 9.83 -3.54 14.85
CA ALA A 79 8.67 -2.70 14.54
C ALA A 79 7.62 -3.47 13.71
N VAL A 80 8.01 -4.35 12.78
CA VAL A 80 7.08 -5.26 12.08
C VAL A 80 6.41 -6.22 13.06
N LEU A 81 7.17 -6.82 13.99
CA LEU A 81 6.56 -7.69 15.00
C LEU A 81 5.56 -6.92 15.86
N ALA A 82 5.87 -5.68 16.26
CA ALA A 82 4.98 -4.83 17.02
C ALA A 82 3.70 -4.50 16.21
N GLY A 83 3.84 -4.10 14.92
CA GLY A 83 2.71 -3.83 14.03
C GLY A 83 1.80 -5.05 13.86
N SER A 84 2.39 -6.20 13.54
CA SER A 84 1.66 -7.46 13.40
C SER A 84 0.97 -7.89 14.72
N THR A 85 1.60 -7.68 15.88
CA THR A 85 0.99 -7.98 17.19
C THR A 85 -0.18 -7.04 17.49
N ILE A 86 -0.05 -5.75 17.17
CA ILE A 86 -1.13 -4.77 17.30
C ILE A 86 -2.30 -5.14 16.38
N LEU A 87 -2.00 -5.59 15.14
CA LEU A 87 -3.00 -6.08 14.21
C LEU A 87 -3.76 -7.29 14.78
N VAL A 88 -3.06 -8.29 15.32
CA VAL A 88 -3.68 -9.46 15.96
C VAL A 88 -4.59 -9.02 17.11
N ALA A 89 -4.12 -8.15 17.99
CA ALA A 89 -4.92 -7.65 19.12
C ALA A 89 -6.18 -6.91 18.63
N GLY A 90 -6.08 -6.07 17.60
CA GLY A 90 -7.21 -5.36 17.02
C GLY A 90 -8.24 -6.31 16.40
N LEU A 91 -7.79 -7.32 15.64
CA LEU A 91 -8.67 -8.32 15.03
C LEU A 91 -9.38 -9.17 16.09
N THR A 92 -8.67 -9.60 17.13
CA THR A 92 -9.24 -10.36 18.25
C THR A 92 -10.26 -9.53 19.01
N LEU A 93 -9.99 -8.24 19.24
CA LEU A 93 -10.89 -7.34 19.95
C LEU A 93 -12.27 -7.22 19.27
N ARG A 94 -12.33 -7.28 17.94
CA ARG A 94 -13.59 -7.29 17.19
C ARG A 94 -14.49 -8.48 17.54
N GLY A 95 -13.90 -9.59 17.97
CA GLY A 95 -14.61 -10.83 18.33
C GLY A 95 -15.45 -10.74 19.60
N PHE A 96 -15.22 -9.75 20.47
CA PHE A 96 -16.01 -9.56 21.67
C PHE A 96 -17.42 -8.98 21.39
N GLY A 97 -17.69 -8.56 20.15
CA GLY A 97 -18.98 -7.99 19.78
C GLY A 97 -19.22 -6.60 20.36
N GLY A 98 -20.34 -5.97 19.94
CA GLY A 98 -20.72 -4.64 20.36
C GLY A 98 -19.92 -3.51 19.65
N LEU A 99 -20.41 -2.29 19.79
CA LEU A 99 -19.86 -1.13 19.06
C LEU A 99 -18.45 -0.75 19.52
N VAL A 100 -18.21 -0.71 20.85
CA VAL A 100 -16.92 -0.26 21.39
C VAL A 100 -15.77 -1.19 20.96
N PRO A 101 -15.85 -2.53 21.15
CA PRO A 101 -14.82 -3.43 20.67
C PRO A 101 -14.66 -3.40 19.14
N LEU A 102 -15.73 -3.23 18.38
CA LEU A 102 -15.69 -3.15 16.93
C LEU A 102 -14.88 -1.94 16.45
N PHE A 103 -15.20 -0.74 16.95
CA PHE A 103 -14.51 0.49 16.55
C PHE A 103 -13.06 0.53 17.07
N ALA A 104 -12.86 0.21 18.35
CA ALA A 104 -11.53 0.18 18.96
C ALA A 104 -10.63 -0.88 18.30
N GLY A 105 -11.16 -2.08 18.05
CA GLY A 105 -10.44 -3.15 17.35
C GLY A 105 -10.12 -2.78 15.91
N THR A 106 -11.03 -2.08 15.22
CA THR A 106 -10.80 -1.59 13.86
C THR A 106 -9.69 -0.53 13.81
N ALA A 107 -9.72 0.43 14.74
CA ALA A 107 -8.67 1.45 14.84
C ALA A 107 -7.30 0.82 15.18
N LEU A 108 -7.28 -0.09 16.14
CA LEU A 108 -6.06 -0.78 16.57
C LEU A 108 -5.47 -1.63 15.43
N ALA A 109 -6.30 -2.41 14.72
CA ALA A 109 -5.87 -3.18 13.55
C ALA A 109 -5.28 -2.26 12.46
N ALA A 110 -5.94 -1.13 12.18
CA ALA A 110 -5.46 -0.17 11.19
C ALA A 110 -4.13 0.49 11.58
N ILE A 111 -3.88 0.72 12.87
CA ILE A 111 -2.57 1.20 13.36
C ILE A 111 -1.50 0.15 13.08
N GLY A 112 -1.73 -1.12 13.39
CA GLY A 112 -0.80 -2.21 13.09
C GLY A 112 -0.49 -2.31 11.60
N ILE A 113 -1.53 -2.25 10.74
CA ILE A 113 -1.39 -2.22 9.29
C ILE A 113 -0.52 -1.04 8.83
N GLY A 114 -0.76 0.16 9.37
CA GLY A 114 -0.01 1.35 8.99
C GLY A 114 1.48 1.23 9.28
N LEU A 115 1.85 0.67 10.44
CA LEU A 115 3.24 0.40 10.79
C LEU A 115 3.90 -0.57 9.80
N ASP A 116 3.26 -1.69 9.53
CA ASP A 116 3.80 -2.72 8.64
C ASP A 116 3.89 -2.23 7.18
N ASN A 117 2.90 -1.48 6.70
CA ASN A 117 2.91 -0.91 5.35
C ASN A 117 4.12 0.00 5.07
N VAL A 118 4.55 0.78 6.06
CA VAL A 118 5.74 1.65 5.93
C VAL A 118 7.02 0.82 5.83
N LEU A 119 7.07 -0.30 6.55
CA LEU A 119 8.27 -1.11 6.69
C LEU A 119 8.52 -2.05 5.52
N LEU A 120 7.47 -2.59 4.88
CA LEU A 120 7.64 -3.56 3.81
C LEU A 120 8.53 -3.06 2.65
N PRO A 121 8.33 -1.86 2.07
CA PRO A 121 9.22 -1.34 1.03
C PRO A 121 10.67 -1.17 1.50
N ALA A 122 10.88 -0.78 2.76
CA ALA A 122 12.21 -0.63 3.35
C ALA A 122 12.94 -1.97 3.49
N LEU A 123 12.22 -3.01 3.93
CA LEU A 123 12.74 -4.37 4.04
C LEU A 123 13.05 -4.97 2.68
N VAL A 124 12.18 -4.76 1.68
CA VAL A 124 12.48 -5.15 0.29
C VAL A 124 13.75 -4.48 -0.22
N LYS A 125 13.90 -3.18 0.04
CA LYS A 125 15.08 -2.43 -0.37
C LYS A 125 16.35 -2.92 0.31
N ARG A 126 16.28 -3.29 1.60
CA ARG A 126 17.42 -3.76 2.40
C ARG A 126 17.83 -5.19 2.05
N ASP A 127 16.86 -6.10 2.05
CA ASP A 127 17.13 -7.54 2.05
C ASP A 127 17.07 -8.17 0.65
N PHE A 128 16.39 -7.51 -0.31
CA PHE A 128 16.14 -8.00 -1.67
C PHE A 128 16.58 -7.03 -2.77
N ALA A 129 17.64 -6.25 -2.53
CA ALA A 129 18.09 -5.20 -3.45
C ALA A 129 18.27 -5.66 -4.92
N GLY A 130 18.74 -6.92 -5.14
CA GLY A 130 18.90 -7.49 -6.48
C GLY A 130 17.60 -7.90 -7.17
N ASN A 131 16.50 -8.12 -6.41
CA ASN A 131 15.21 -8.59 -6.89
C ASN A 131 14.05 -7.71 -6.39
N GLY A 132 14.31 -6.43 -6.14
CA GLY A 132 13.35 -5.50 -5.53
C GLY A 132 12.02 -5.43 -6.26
N GLY A 133 12.02 -5.41 -7.59
CA GLY A 133 10.79 -5.38 -8.39
C GLY A 133 9.93 -6.64 -8.24
N LEU A 134 10.57 -7.83 -8.28
CA LEU A 134 9.87 -9.09 -8.07
C LEU A 134 9.29 -9.17 -6.64
N MET A 135 10.09 -8.83 -5.63
CA MET A 135 9.65 -8.86 -4.24
C MET A 135 8.52 -7.85 -3.97
N THR A 136 8.62 -6.65 -4.55
CA THR A 136 7.54 -5.65 -4.48
C THR A 136 6.27 -6.18 -5.13
N GLY A 137 6.38 -6.77 -6.31
CA GLY A 137 5.25 -7.38 -6.99
C GLY A 137 4.61 -8.51 -6.20
N LEU A 138 5.43 -9.43 -5.66
CA LEU A 138 4.95 -10.56 -4.87
C LEU A 138 4.21 -10.12 -3.61
N TYR A 139 4.79 -9.21 -2.80
CA TYR A 139 4.09 -8.79 -1.59
C TYR A 139 2.83 -7.97 -1.91
N THR A 140 2.86 -7.15 -2.97
CA THR A 140 1.67 -6.39 -3.38
C THR A 140 0.57 -7.31 -3.89
N MET A 141 0.92 -8.33 -4.68
CA MET A 141 -0.01 -9.39 -5.10
C MET A 141 -0.61 -10.09 -3.89
N THR A 142 0.22 -10.51 -2.94
CA THR A 142 -0.21 -11.21 -1.73
C THR A 142 -1.16 -10.35 -0.88
N LEU A 143 -0.89 -9.04 -0.82
CA LEU A 143 -1.74 -8.05 -0.18
C LEU A 143 -3.13 -7.96 -0.87
N CYS A 144 -3.16 -7.97 -2.22
CA CYS A 144 -4.42 -8.02 -2.98
C CYS A 144 -5.17 -9.35 -2.77
N LEU A 145 -4.46 -10.47 -2.72
CA LEU A 145 -5.05 -11.78 -2.40
C LEU A 145 -5.65 -11.81 -1.00
N GLY A 146 -4.98 -11.20 -0.01
CA GLY A 146 -5.51 -11.00 1.33
C GLY A 146 -6.83 -10.21 1.32
N ALA A 147 -6.90 -9.13 0.54
CA ALA A 147 -8.13 -8.35 0.36
C ALA A 147 -9.26 -9.19 -0.24
N ALA A 148 -8.97 -9.95 -1.29
CA ALA A 148 -9.95 -10.81 -1.95
C ALA A 148 -10.43 -11.93 -1.03
N ALA A 149 -9.50 -12.57 -0.28
CA ALA A 149 -9.84 -13.58 0.72
C ALA A 149 -10.73 -13.00 1.82
N GLY A 150 -10.39 -11.83 2.37
CA GLY A 150 -11.20 -11.13 3.38
C GLY A 150 -12.60 -10.83 2.88
N ALA A 151 -12.74 -10.27 1.69
CA ALA A 151 -14.04 -9.96 1.12
C ALA A 151 -14.87 -11.20 0.78
N GLY A 152 -14.25 -12.21 0.16
CA GLY A 152 -14.95 -13.39 -0.34
C GLY A 152 -15.27 -14.42 0.75
N ALA A 153 -14.41 -14.60 1.75
CA ALA A 153 -14.59 -15.62 2.77
C ALA A 153 -15.41 -15.15 3.99
N SER A 154 -15.64 -13.84 4.18
CA SER A 154 -16.27 -13.32 5.41
C SER A 154 -17.67 -13.88 5.65
N VAL A 155 -18.55 -13.86 4.65
CA VAL A 155 -19.92 -14.39 4.76
C VAL A 155 -19.94 -15.91 4.90
N PRO A 156 -19.21 -16.69 4.06
CA PRO A 156 -19.10 -18.15 4.28
C PRO A 156 -18.59 -18.52 5.68
N VAL A 157 -17.61 -17.78 6.21
CA VAL A 157 -17.06 -18.00 7.55
C VAL A 157 -18.08 -17.66 8.64
N GLU A 158 -18.85 -16.55 8.49
CA GLU A 158 -19.95 -16.20 9.40
C GLU A 158 -20.95 -17.36 9.51
N HIS A 159 -21.40 -17.89 8.37
CA HIS A 159 -22.33 -19.03 8.35
C HIS A 159 -21.73 -20.31 8.94
N ALA A 160 -20.46 -20.62 8.60
CA ALA A 160 -19.81 -21.85 9.08
C ALA A 160 -19.57 -21.84 10.60
N LEU A 161 -19.27 -20.68 11.18
CA LEU A 161 -19.00 -20.57 12.62
C LEU A 161 -20.27 -20.42 13.46
N GLY A 162 -21.42 -20.06 12.86
CA GLY A 162 -22.70 -19.88 13.58
C GLY A 162 -22.67 -18.81 14.69
N GLY A 163 -21.56 -18.08 14.84
CA GLY A 163 -21.34 -17.09 15.89
C GLY A 163 -21.63 -15.63 15.46
N GLY A 164 -22.18 -15.46 14.27
CA GLY A 164 -22.45 -14.14 13.69
C GLY A 164 -21.20 -13.34 13.32
N TRP A 165 -21.39 -12.07 12.99
CA TRP A 165 -20.33 -11.18 12.52
C TRP A 165 -19.09 -11.03 13.44
N PRO A 166 -19.18 -11.12 14.81
CA PRO A 166 -17.99 -10.98 15.66
C PRO A 166 -17.01 -12.12 15.44
N SER A 167 -17.49 -13.38 15.39
CA SER A 167 -16.64 -14.55 15.14
C SER A 167 -16.02 -14.51 13.73
N ALA A 168 -16.79 -14.08 12.71
CA ALA A 168 -16.33 -13.93 11.36
C ALA A 168 -15.22 -12.86 11.20
N LEU A 169 -15.27 -11.80 12.00
CA LEU A 169 -14.20 -10.79 12.02
C LEU A 169 -12.98 -11.26 12.82
N ALA A 170 -13.19 -11.97 13.95
CA ALA A 170 -12.12 -12.41 14.82
C ALA A 170 -11.25 -13.53 14.21
N VAL A 171 -11.83 -14.39 13.36
CA VAL A 171 -11.08 -15.51 12.74
C VAL A 171 -9.87 -15.05 11.95
N TRP A 172 -9.89 -13.82 11.42
CA TRP A 172 -8.77 -13.24 10.70
C TRP A 172 -7.57 -12.91 11.60
N SER A 173 -7.75 -12.97 12.93
CA SER A 173 -6.62 -12.91 13.85
C SER A 173 -5.72 -14.14 13.76
N LEU A 174 -6.23 -15.31 13.33
CA LEU A 174 -5.45 -16.55 13.23
C LEU A 174 -4.33 -16.45 12.17
N PRO A 175 -4.59 -16.11 10.89
CA PRO A 175 -3.51 -15.94 9.92
C PRO A 175 -2.57 -14.78 10.29
N ALA A 176 -3.07 -13.72 10.95
CA ALA A 176 -2.23 -12.64 11.46
C ALA A 176 -1.31 -13.12 12.59
N LEU A 177 -1.80 -13.96 13.50
CA LEU A 177 -1.01 -14.58 14.56
C LEU A 177 0.09 -15.48 13.99
N VAL A 178 -0.24 -16.28 12.97
CA VAL A 178 0.75 -17.11 12.26
C VAL A 178 1.85 -16.23 11.65
N ALA A 179 1.48 -15.13 10.98
CA ALA A 179 2.45 -14.21 10.41
C ALA A 179 3.36 -13.58 11.48
N ALA A 180 2.78 -13.11 12.59
CA ALA A 180 3.54 -12.57 13.72
C ALA A 180 4.49 -13.62 14.31
N PHE A 181 4.04 -14.85 14.50
CA PHE A 181 4.86 -15.95 15.04
C PHE A 181 6.03 -16.29 14.09
N VAL A 182 5.76 -16.41 12.79
CA VAL A 182 6.80 -16.68 11.77
C VAL A 182 7.81 -15.53 11.70
N TRP A 183 7.41 -14.29 12.05
CA TRP A 183 8.31 -13.14 12.06
C TRP A 183 9.24 -13.09 13.29
N VAL A 184 8.91 -13.74 14.42
CA VAL A 184 9.68 -13.69 15.70
C VAL A 184 11.18 -13.93 15.52
N PRO A 185 11.67 -14.93 14.76
CA PRO A 185 13.10 -15.15 14.56
C PRO A 185 13.82 -13.97 13.89
N PHE A 186 13.11 -13.23 13.03
CA PHE A 186 13.65 -12.09 12.30
C PHE A 186 13.67 -10.81 13.15
N ALA A 187 12.76 -10.65 14.10
CA ALA A 187 12.67 -9.50 14.99
C ALA A 187 13.89 -9.33 15.92
N ARG A 188 14.66 -10.39 16.11
CA ARG A 188 15.91 -10.36 16.93
C ARG A 188 17.13 -9.80 16.20
N ARG A 189 16.99 -9.43 14.94
CA ARG A 189 18.09 -8.82 14.18
C ARG A 189 18.28 -7.40 14.66
N ILE A 190 19.42 -7.15 15.33
CA ILE A 190 19.82 -5.79 15.71
C ILE A 190 20.40 -5.12 14.46
N THR A 191 19.54 -4.50 13.67
CA THR A 191 19.95 -3.70 12.52
C THR A 191 19.83 -2.23 12.88
N SER A 192 20.98 -1.59 13.07
CA SER A 192 21.02 -0.13 13.16
C SER A 192 20.70 0.45 11.79
N THR A 193 19.49 0.95 11.62
CA THR A 193 19.15 1.76 10.46
C THR A 193 19.22 3.22 10.87
N ALA A 194 20.02 4.01 10.15
CA ALA A 194 20.00 5.46 10.30
C ALA A 194 18.54 5.93 10.17
N ALA A 195 18.09 6.69 11.16
CA ALA A 195 16.70 7.13 11.20
C ALA A 195 16.43 8.06 10.01
N PRO A 196 15.32 7.86 9.28
CA PRO A 196 14.96 8.76 8.20
C PRO A 196 14.77 10.17 8.76
N SER A 197 15.49 11.17 8.22
CA SER A 197 15.22 12.56 8.54
C SER A 197 14.00 13.01 7.75
N ALA A 198 12.81 12.94 8.37
CA ALA A 198 11.54 13.33 7.76
C ALA A 198 11.61 14.76 7.18
N GLY A 199 12.31 15.68 7.86
CA GLY A 199 12.43 17.07 7.41
C GLY A 199 13.12 17.25 6.07
N ARG A 200 14.06 16.38 5.69
CA ARG A 200 14.73 16.44 4.39
C ARG A 200 13.84 15.93 3.25
N LEU A 201 13.09 14.85 3.50
CA LEU A 201 12.14 14.31 2.53
C LEU A 201 11.00 15.29 2.24
N LEU A 202 10.49 15.99 3.25
CA LEU A 202 9.48 17.04 3.09
C LEU A 202 9.94 18.23 2.24
N ARG A 203 11.26 18.47 2.13
CA ARG A 203 11.84 19.51 1.26
C ARG A 203 12.22 18.99 -0.12
N ASN A 204 12.10 17.69 -0.38
CA ASN A 204 12.52 17.10 -1.65
C ASN A 204 11.34 17.01 -2.62
N PRO A 205 11.38 17.67 -3.78
CA PRO A 205 10.30 17.64 -4.77
C PRO A 205 9.97 16.23 -5.27
N LEU A 206 10.98 15.36 -5.43
CA LEU A 206 10.76 13.99 -5.89
C LEU A 206 9.93 13.19 -4.88
N ALA A 207 10.15 13.40 -3.57
CA ALA A 207 9.35 12.75 -2.53
C ALA A 207 7.87 13.19 -2.62
N TRP A 208 7.60 14.46 -2.94
CA TRP A 208 6.24 14.95 -3.16
C TRP A 208 5.60 14.40 -4.43
N TRP A 209 6.37 14.22 -5.53
CA TRP A 209 5.85 13.60 -6.74
C TRP A 209 5.45 12.14 -6.50
N VAL A 210 6.27 11.36 -5.76
CA VAL A 210 5.95 9.99 -5.38
C VAL A 210 4.72 9.96 -4.45
N THR A 211 4.65 10.87 -3.47
CA THR A 211 3.50 11.00 -2.55
C THR A 211 2.22 11.35 -3.30
N GLY A 212 2.27 12.31 -4.20
CA GLY A 212 1.13 12.72 -5.00
C GLY A 212 0.60 11.60 -5.90
N PHE A 213 1.50 10.88 -6.59
CA PHE A 213 1.12 9.72 -7.39
C PHE A 213 0.48 8.63 -6.51
N MET A 214 1.07 8.34 -5.34
CA MET A 214 0.54 7.35 -4.40
C MET A 214 -0.85 7.74 -3.89
N GLY A 215 -1.08 9.00 -3.57
CA GLY A 215 -2.38 9.51 -3.11
C GLY A 215 -3.45 9.45 -4.20
N LEU A 216 -3.14 9.94 -5.41
CA LEU A 216 -4.10 10.00 -6.50
C LEU A 216 -4.50 8.60 -7.01
N GLN A 217 -3.54 7.69 -7.21
CA GLN A 217 -3.86 6.32 -7.59
C GLN A 217 -4.66 5.59 -6.50
N SER A 218 -4.40 5.88 -5.22
CA SER A 218 -5.17 5.33 -4.11
C SER A 218 -6.59 5.89 -4.06
N SER A 219 -6.78 7.17 -4.40
CA SER A 219 -8.13 7.75 -4.58
C SER A 219 -8.94 6.96 -5.60
N LEU A 220 -8.35 6.63 -6.77
CA LEU A 220 -9.03 5.82 -7.79
C LEU A 220 -9.45 4.46 -7.23
N ALA A 221 -8.57 3.79 -6.48
CA ALA A 221 -8.88 2.51 -5.86
C ALA A 221 -10.03 2.62 -4.84
N TYR A 222 -10.00 3.61 -3.96
CA TYR A 222 -11.05 3.80 -2.95
C TYR A 222 -12.38 4.22 -3.55
N ILE A 223 -12.39 5.00 -4.63
CA ILE A 223 -13.62 5.29 -5.40
C ILE A 223 -14.24 3.98 -5.89
N LEU A 224 -13.44 3.08 -6.47
CA LEU A 224 -13.95 1.81 -6.98
C LEU A 224 -14.47 0.90 -5.87
N PHE A 225 -13.76 0.78 -4.76
CA PHE A 225 -14.22 -0.03 -3.63
C PHE A 225 -15.55 0.44 -3.05
N GLY A 226 -15.77 1.76 -3.02
CA GLY A 226 -17.01 2.33 -2.47
C GLY A 226 -18.15 2.42 -3.48
N TRP A 227 -17.87 2.76 -4.73
CA TRP A 227 -18.90 3.23 -5.67
C TRP A 227 -19.12 2.34 -6.88
N LEU A 228 -18.20 1.42 -7.24
CA LEU A 228 -18.37 0.57 -8.42
C LEU A 228 -19.64 -0.30 -8.37
N PRO A 229 -20.00 -0.96 -7.24
CA PRO A 229 -21.24 -1.73 -7.19
C PRO A 229 -22.47 -0.85 -7.43
N LEU A 230 -22.52 0.34 -6.82
CA LEU A 230 -23.65 1.27 -6.95
C LEU A 230 -23.77 1.81 -8.39
N LEU A 231 -22.64 2.15 -9.00
CA LEU A 231 -22.58 2.57 -10.41
C LEU A 231 -23.16 1.48 -11.32
N LEU A 232 -22.78 0.22 -11.11
CA LEU A 232 -23.28 -0.91 -11.91
C LEU A 232 -24.75 -1.19 -11.67
N GLN A 233 -25.26 -1.02 -10.44
CA GLN A 233 -26.68 -1.09 -10.12
C GLN A 233 -27.46 0.03 -10.85
N GLY A 234 -26.93 1.25 -10.87
CA GLY A 234 -27.47 2.36 -11.64
C GLY A 234 -27.53 2.10 -13.14
N ARG A 235 -26.79 1.10 -13.63
CA ARG A 235 -26.83 0.59 -15.02
C ARG A 235 -27.72 -0.65 -15.20
N GLY A 236 -28.60 -0.93 -14.24
CA GLY A 236 -29.59 -2.00 -14.33
C GLY A 236 -29.11 -3.38 -13.90
N LEU A 237 -27.90 -3.51 -13.29
CA LEU A 237 -27.49 -4.79 -12.72
C LEU A 237 -28.15 -5.03 -11.36
N THR A 238 -28.44 -6.31 -11.10
CA THR A 238 -28.85 -6.71 -9.75
C THR A 238 -27.70 -6.49 -8.74
N PRO A 239 -27.98 -6.27 -7.45
CA PRO A 239 -26.93 -6.13 -6.43
C PRO A 239 -25.92 -7.28 -6.44
N LEU A 240 -26.40 -8.52 -6.67
CA LEU A 240 -25.55 -9.71 -6.77
C LEU A 240 -24.57 -9.60 -7.94
N ASN A 241 -25.06 -9.30 -9.14
CA ASN A 241 -24.22 -9.18 -10.32
C ASN A 241 -23.23 -8.01 -10.21
N ALA A 242 -23.67 -6.88 -9.69
CA ALA A 242 -22.79 -5.73 -9.42
C ALA A 242 -21.66 -6.10 -8.43
N GLY A 243 -21.97 -6.85 -7.37
CA GLY A 243 -21.01 -7.41 -6.44
C GLY A 243 -20.03 -8.38 -7.09
N LEU A 244 -20.49 -9.26 -7.99
CA LEU A 244 -19.62 -10.19 -8.74
C LEU A 244 -18.62 -9.45 -9.63
N TYR A 245 -19.05 -8.40 -10.34
CA TYR A 245 -18.12 -7.56 -11.13
C TYR A 245 -17.09 -6.85 -10.27
N ALA A 246 -17.49 -6.32 -9.12
CA ALA A 246 -16.56 -5.70 -8.17
C ALA A 246 -15.56 -6.71 -7.59
N SER A 247 -16.03 -7.93 -7.27
CA SER A 247 -15.18 -9.03 -6.82
C SER A 247 -14.19 -9.49 -7.90
N LEU A 248 -14.64 -9.61 -9.15
CA LEU A 248 -13.79 -9.92 -10.29
C LEU A 248 -12.69 -8.87 -10.46
N ALA A 249 -13.05 -7.58 -10.44
CA ALA A 249 -12.09 -6.49 -10.51
C ALA A 249 -11.08 -6.55 -9.34
N THR A 250 -11.53 -6.87 -8.12
CA THR A 250 -10.66 -7.01 -6.95
C THR A 250 -9.69 -8.19 -7.08
N LEU A 251 -10.15 -9.32 -7.59
CA LEU A 251 -9.31 -10.51 -7.80
C LEU A 251 -8.22 -10.25 -8.84
N VAL A 252 -8.58 -9.60 -9.94
CA VAL A 252 -7.64 -9.29 -11.04
C VAL A 252 -6.62 -8.20 -10.67
N GLN A 253 -6.79 -7.49 -9.55
CA GLN A 253 -5.75 -6.61 -9.01
C GLN A 253 -4.45 -7.36 -8.68
N ALA A 254 -4.54 -8.61 -8.23
CA ALA A 254 -3.36 -9.38 -7.82
C ALA A 254 -2.35 -9.60 -8.97
N PRO A 255 -2.71 -10.16 -10.13
CA PRO A 255 -1.79 -10.26 -11.26
C PRO A 255 -1.36 -8.89 -11.79
N GLY A 256 -2.21 -7.86 -11.77
CA GLY A 256 -1.84 -6.49 -12.15
C GLY A 256 -0.72 -5.93 -11.27
N ALA A 257 -0.87 -6.06 -9.95
CA ALA A 257 0.13 -5.61 -8.98
C ALA A 257 1.49 -6.31 -9.17
N LEU A 258 1.48 -7.63 -9.38
CA LEU A 258 2.70 -8.40 -9.59
C LEU A 258 3.40 -8.02 -10.90
N LEU A 259 2.66 -8.13 -12.01
CA LEU A 259 3.27 -7.99 -13.34
C LEU A 259 3.75 -6.57 -13.59
N VAL A 260 2.96 -5.56 -13.22
CA VAL A 260 3.36 -4.15 -13.44
C VAL A 260 4.55 -3.78 -12.56
N ALA A 261 4.56 -4.17 -11.28
CA ALA A 261 5.71 -3.91 -10.40
C ALA A 261 7.00 -4.55 -10.93
N MET A 262 6.92 -5.82 -11.34
CA MET A 262 8.06 -6.58 -11.86
C MET A 262 8.60 -6.00 -13.18
N LEU A 263 7.71 -5.69 -14.12
CA LEU A 263 8.10 -5.18 -15.44
C LEU A 263 8.57 -3.72 -15.37
N ALA A 264 7.87 -2.88 -14.60
CA ALA A 264 8.28 -1.49 -14.40
C ALA A 264 9.63 -1.37 -13.70
N ALA A 265 9.95 -2.27 -12.77
CA ALA A 265 11.25 -2.27 -12.09
C ALA A 265 12.43 -2.62 -13.01
N ARG A 266 12.18 -3.33 -14.12
CA ARG A 266 13.20 -3.64 -15.15
C ARG A 266 13.44 -2.49 -16.13
N ALA A 267 12.51 -1.55 -16.24
CA ALA A 267 12.63 -0.41 -17.12
C ALA A 267 13.60 0.65 -16.55
N ARG A 268 14.34 1.33 -17.42
CA ARG A 268 15.24 2.43 -17.02
C ARG A 268 14.48 3.59 -16.37
N ASP A 269 13.31 3.93 -16.94
CA ASP A 269 12.38 4.86 -16.30
C ASP A 269 10.95 4.28 -16.33
N GLN A 270 10.08 4.78 -15.47
CA GLN A 270 8.75 4.24 -15.28
C GLN A 270 7.66 5.06 -15.96
N ARG A 271 8.00 6.09 -16.76
CA ARG A 271 7.04 7.02 -17.35
C ARG A 271 6.03 6.35 -18.27
N ALA A 272 6.48 5.40 -19.11
CA ALA A 272 5.56 4.65 -19.98
C ALA A 272 4.50 3.90 -19.16
N TRP A 273 4.91 3.23 -18.09
CA TRP A 273 4.01 2.52 -17.18
C TRP A 273 3.02 3.46 -16.48
N ILE A 274 3.48 4.67 -16.09
CA ILE A 274 2.66 5.70 -15.45
C ILE A 274 1.60 6.27 -16.40
N VAL A 275 1.85 6.28 -17.70
CA VAL A 275 0.85 6.71 -18.69
C VAL A 275 -0.11 5.56 -19.01
N VAL A 276 0.45 4.39 -19.33
CA VAL A 276 -0.33 3.26 -19.86
C VAL A 276 -1.27 2.68 -18.80
N ILE A 277 -0.79 2.41 -17.59
CA ILE A 277 -1.59 1.69 -16.59
C ILE A 277 -2.75 2.54 -16.05
N PRO A 278 -2.56 3.78 -15.57
CA PRO A 278 -3.69 4.62 -15.20
C PRO A 278 -4.60 4.95 -16.39
N GLY A 279 -4.05 5.15 -17.59
CA GLY A 279 -4.85 5.38 -18.80
C GLY A 279 -5.78 4.21 -19.13
N LEU A 280 -5.29 2.97 -19.09
CA LEU A 280 -6.12 1.77 -19.22
C LEU A 280 -7.17 1.66 -18.11
N THR A 281 -6.81 2.04 -16.87
CA THR A 281 -7.74 2.08 -15.74
C THR A 281 -8.91 3.02 -16.00
N ALA A 282 -8.61 4.24 -16.45
CA ALA A 282 -9.64 5.23 -16.77
C ALA A 282 -10.53 4.78 -17.96
N ALA A 283 -9.91 4.24 -19.02
CA ALA A 283 -10.66 3.73 -20.17
C ALA A 283 -11.62 2.60 -19.77
N ALA A 284 -11.14 1.64 -18.97
CA ALA A 284 -11.95 0.53 -18.48
C ALA A 284 -13.08 1.02 -17.54
N PHE A 285 -12.81 2.00 -16.69
CA PHE A 285 -13.84 2.63 -15.87
C PHE A 285 -14.94 3.28 -16.72
N LEU A 286 -14.56 4.05 -17.75
CA LEU A 286 -15.52 4.68 -18.66
C LEU A 286 -16.37 3.64 -19.43
N VAL A 287 -15.76 2.53 -19.84
CA VAL A 287 -16.50 1.43 -20.47
C VAL A 287 -17.49 0.81 -19.48
N LEU A 288 -17.11 0.60 -18.21
CA LEU A 288 -18.05 0.13 -17.19
C LEU A 288 -19.14 1.14 -16.88
N ALA A 289 -18.83 2.43 -16.89
CA ALA A 289 -19.79 3.49 -16.60
C ALA A 289 -20.76 3.79 -17.75
N PHE A 290 -20.31 3.69 -19.01
CA PHE A 290 -21.07 4.21 -20.15
C PHE A 290 -21.09 3.28 -21.38
N GLY A 291 -20.24 2.25 -21.43
CA GLY A 291 -20.05 1.37 -22.59
C GLY A 291 -21.11 0.29 -22.72
N ALA A 292 -21.00 -0.52 -23.77
CA ALA A 292 -21.90 -1.62 -24.05
C ALA A 292 -21.83 -2.73 -23.00
N GLU A 293 -22.93 -3.45 -22.80
CA GLU A 293 -23.03 -4.55 -21.82
C GLU A 293 -22.06 -5.69 -22.09
N SER A 294 -21.85 -6.01 -23.38
CA SER A 294 -20.93 -7.07 -23.82
C SER A 294 -19.47 -6.82 -23.38
N LEU A 295 -19.12 -5.57 -23.11
CA LEU A 295 -17.77 -5.19 -22.67
C LEU A 295 -17.60 -5.16 -21.15
N ARG A 296 -18.64 -5.41 -20.35
CA ARG A 296 -18.58 -5.30 -18.88
C ARG A 296 -17.53 -6.24 -18.26
N VAL A 297 -17.49 -7.52 -18.67
CA VAL A 297 -16.52 -8.49 -18.14
C VAL A 297 -15.09 -8.10 -18.50
N PRO A 298 -14.71 -7.90 -19.77
CA PRO A 298 -13.35 -7.48 -20.10
C PRO A 298 -12.98 -6.14 -19.46
N ALA A 299 -13.90 -5.18 -19.37
CA ALA A 299 -13.66 -3.90 -18.73
C ALA A 299 -13.42 -4.05 -17.21
N ALA A 300 -14.15 -4.92 -16.51
CA ALA A 300 -13.92 -5.22 -15.10
C ALA A 300 -12.52 -5.86 -14.87
N CYS A 301 -12.11 -6.77 -15.76
CA CYS A 301 -10.78 -7.35 -15.71
C CYS A 301 -9.68 -6.31 -15.95
N VAL A 302 -9.80 -5.47 -16.97
CA VAL A 302 -8.82 -4.42 -17.29
C VAL A 302 -8.77 -3.38 -16.16
N LEU A 303 -9.92 -3.01 -15.60
CA LEU A 303 -10.01 -2.09 -14.47
C LEU A 303 -9.28 -2.65 -13.25
N GLY A 304 -9.56 -3.90 -12.89
CA GLY A 304 -8.90 -4.57 -11.77
C GLY A 304 -7.38 -4.66 -11.97
N PHE A 305 -6.94 -5.14 -13.15
CA PHE A 305 -5.53 -5.18 -13.52
C PHE A 305 -4.87 -3.80 -13.41
N GLY A 306 -5.53 -2.77 -13.92
CA GLY A 306 -5.04 -1.40 -13.89
C GLY A 306 -4.90 -0.84 -12.47
N ILE A 307 -5.90 -1.04 -11.60
CA ILE A 307 -5.84 -0.61 -10.19
C ILE A 307 -4.72 -1.32 -9.43
N GLY A 308 -4.62 -2.65 -9.57
CA GLY A 308 -3.52 -3.41 -8.98
C GLY A 308 -2.16 -2.95 -9.50
N GLY A 309 -2.07 -2.74 -10.82
CA GLY A 309 -0.88 -2.23 -11.48
C GLY A 309 -0.47 -0.83 -11.00
N CYS A 310 -1.40 0.10 -10.85
CA CYS A 310 -1.15 1.44 -10.29
C CYS A 310 -0.61 1.36 -8.86
N PHE A 311 -1.17 0.47 -8.04
CA PHE A 311 -0.74 0.29 -6.67
C PHE A 311 0.67 -0.34 -6.61
N GLY A 312 0.90 -1.42 -7.37
CA GLY A 312 2.23 -2.04 -7.48
C GLY A 312 3.28 -1.07 -8.00
N LEU A 313 2.93 -0.24 -8.98
CA LEU A 313 3.80 0.81 -9.50
C LEU A 313 4.12 1.88 -8.45
N GLY A 314 3.13 2.32 -7.67
CA GLY A 314 3.34 3.27 -6.58
C GLY A 314 4.34 2.77 -5.53
N LEU A 315 4.19 1.50 -5.10
CA LEU A 315 5.12 0.87 -4.17
C LEU A 315 6.50 0.63 -4.80
N THR A 316 6.56 0.27 -6.08
CA THR A 316 7.82 0.12 -6.83
C THR A 316 8.56 1.46 -6.91
N LEU A 317 7.87 2.58 -7.14
CA LEU A 317 8.47 3.91 -7.13
C LEU A 317 9.10 4.23 -5.77
N ILE A 318 8.45 3.90 -4.64
CA ILE A 318 9.02 4.08 -3.31
C ILE A 318 10.37 3.35 -3.19
N VAL A 319 10.43 2.08 -3.62
CA VAL A 319 11.66 1.27 -3.56
C VAL A 319 12.74 1.79 -4.50
N LEU A 320 12.39 2.14 -5.74
CA LEU A 320 13.35 2.55 -6.76
C LEU A 320 13.89 3.97 -6.53
N ARG A 321 13.05 4.89 -6.04
CA ARG A 321 13.43 6.29 -5.81
C ARG A 321 14.17 6.51 -4.49
N ALA A 322 14.12 5.58 -3.57
CA ALA A 322 14.92 5.63 -2.34
C ALA A 322 16.37 5.23 -2.62
N ALA A 323 17.34 5.95 -2.05
CA ALA A 323 18.76 5.60 -2.14
C ALA A 323 19.06 4.34 -1.29
N ASP A 324 18.49 4.26 -0.10
CA ASP A 324 18.73 3.23 0.91
C ASP A 324 17.42 2.83 1.64
N ALA A 325 17.51 1.88 2.57
CA ALA A 325 16.36 1.39 3.32
C ALA A 325 15.74 2.46 4.24
N ALA A 326 16.53 3.34 4.82
CA ALA A 326 16.04 4.42 5.67
C ALA A 326 15.26 5.45 4.83
N SER A 327 15.78 5.80 3.65
CA SER A 327 15.08 6.65 2.69
C SER A 327 13.80 6.00 2.19
N ALA A 328 13.78 4.67 1.98
CA ALA A 328 12.58 3.93 1.57
C ALA A 328 11.52 3.95 2.68
N ALA A 329 11.90 3.75 3.94
CA ALA A 329 10.98 3.84 5.08
C ALA A 329 10.39 5.24 5.22
N GLY A 330 11.24 6.28 5.13
CA GLY A 330 10.79 7.67 5.20
C GLY A 330 9.88 8.06 4.04
N LEU A 331 10.24 7.68 2.81
CA LEU A 331 9.44 7.94 1.62
C LEU A 331 8.12 7.17 1.65
N SER A 332 8.13 5.93 2.16
CA SER A 332 6.93 5.13 2.37
C SER A 332 5.99 5.77 3.39
N ALA A 333 6.54 6.21 4.53
CA ALA A 333 5.76 6.91 5.57
C ALA A 333 5.11 8.19 5.03
N MET A 334 5.87 9.00 4.27
CA MET A 334 5.35 10.21 3.63
C MET A 334 4.30 9.89 2.56
N ALA A 335 4.61 8.98 1.64
CA ALA A 335 3.75 8.65 0.50
C ALA A 335 2.45 7.97 0.94
N GLN A 336 2.50 7.07 1.91
CA GLN A 336 1.32 6.38 2.41
C GLN A 336 0.60 7.18 3.49
N GLY A 337 1.32 7.85 4.40
CA GLY A 337 0.71 8.68 5.44
C GLY A 337 -0.07 9.85 4.84
N ILE A 338 0.61 10.75 4.14
CA ILE A 338 -0.01 11.93 3.52
C ILE A 338 -0.88 11.50 2.34
N GLY A 339 -0.37 10.59 1.50
CA GLY A 339 -1.08 10.15 0.29
C GLY A 339 -2.42 9.50 0.61
N TYR A 340 -2.52 8.58 1.56
CA TYR A 340 -3.79 7.93 1.93
C TYR A 340 -4.74 8.88 2.63
N THR A 341 -4.23 9.79 3.47
CA THR A 341 -5.07 10.82 4.10
C THR A 341 -5.75 11.68 3.03
N CYS A 342 -5.01 12.12 2.02
CA CYS A 342 -5.56 12.86 0.88
C CYS A 342 -6.47 11.99 0.00
N ALA A 343 -6.10 10.70 -0.19
CA ALA A 343 -6.87 9.77 -1.01
C ALA A 343 -8.29 9.53 -0.49
N ALA A 344 -8.50 9.65 0.82
CA ALA A 344 -9.83 9.52 1.45
C ALA A 344 -10.83 10.57 0.94
N LEU A 345 -10.36 11.71 0.42
CA LEU A 345 -11.21 12.73 -0.20
C LEU A 345 -11.80 12.27 -1.54
N GLY A 346 -11.15 11.35 -2.25
CA GLY A 346 -11.59 10.88 -3.56
C GLY A 346 -13.01 10.32 -3.56
N PRO A 347 -13.32 9.28 -2.79
CA PRO A 347 -14.66 8.72 -2.67
C PRO A 347 -15.70 9.73 -2.18
N LEU A 348 -15.32 10.63 -1.27
CA LEU A 348 -16.20 11.67 -0.75
C LEU A 348 -16.64 12.63 -1.85
N VAL A 349 -15.68 13.21 -2.57
CA VAL A 349 -15.97 14.17 -3.66
C VAL A 349 -16.72 13.47 -4.79
N PHE A 350 -16.38 12.23 -5.10
CA PHE A 350 -17.07 11.42 -6.10
C PHE A 350 -18.56 11.20 -5.72
N GLY A 351 -18.83 10.85 -4.45
CA GLY A 351 -20.18 10.66 -3.95
C GLY A 351 -21.01 11.93 -3.93
N LEU A 352 -20.45 13.03 -3.40
CA LEU A 352 -21.11 14.33 -3.39
C LEU A 352 -21.45 14.81 -4.81
N ALA A 353 -20.58 14.56 -5.79
CA ALA A 353 -20.84 14.89 -7.18
C ALA A 353 -21.99 14.06 -7.76
N HIS A 354 -22.09 12.77 -7.39
CA HIS A 354 -23.22 11.94 -7.78
C HIS A 354 -24.53 12.40 -7.15
N GLU A 355 -24.54 12.68 -5.85
CA GLU A 355 -25.72 13.18 -5.14
C GLU A 355 -26.21 14.53 -5.69
N ALA A 356 -25.30 15.45 -5.97
CA ALA A 356 -25.63 16.78 -6.48
C ALA A 356 -26.16 16.76 -7.92
N THR A 357 -25.76 15.79 -8.75
CA THR A 357 -26.11 15.77 -10.18
C THR A 357 -27.13 14.70 -10.57
N GLY A 358 -27.35 13.71 -9.70
CA GLY A 358 -28.20 12.54 -10.00
C GLY A 358 -27.68 11.69 -11.16
N SER A 359 -26.45 11.92 -11.64
CA SER A 359 -25.90 11.27 -12.82
C SER A 359 -24.47 10.75 -12.55
N TRP A 360 -24.00 9.83 -13.41
CA TRP A 360 -22.63 9.31 -13.37
C TRP A 360 -21.65 10.10 -14.26
N GLY A 361 -22.14 11.13 -14.99
CA GLY A 361 -21.32 11.91 -15.92
C GLY A 361 -20.24 12.72 -15.19
N VAL A 362 -20.63 13.53 -14.19
CA VAL A 362 -19.68 14.35 -13.39
C VAL A 362 -18.74 13.47 -12.56
N PRO A 363 -19.20 12.44 -11.83
CA PRO A 363 -18.30 11.49 -11.18
C PRO A 363 -17.31 10.83 -12.14
N GLY A 364 -17.75 10.45 -13.34
CA GLY A 364 -16.88 9.89 -14.39
C GLY A 364 -15.80 10.88 -14.83
N ALA A 365 -16.17 12.12 -15.06
CA ALA A 365 -15.21 13.18 -15.39
C ALA A 365 -14.19 13.43 -14.25
N LEU A 366 -14.64 13.39 -12.99
CA LEU A 366 -13.75 13.48 -11.81
C LEU A 366 -12.76 12.31 -11.77
N PHE A 367 -13.21 11.08 -12.03
CA PHE A 367 -12.32 9.92 -12.09
C PHE A 367 -11.23 10.09 -13.14
N VAL A 368 -11.60 10.55 -14.33
CA VAL A 368 -10.65 10.85 -15.42
C VAL A 368 -9.72 12.01 -15.01
N GLY A 369 -10.24 13.06 -14.41
CA GLY A 369 -9.44 14.20 -13.93
C GLY A 369 -8.38 13.77 -12.90
N ILE A 370 -8.77 12.94 -11.92
CA ILE A 370 -7.83 12.36 -10.94
C ILE A 370 -6.79 11.49 -11.64
N THR A 371 -7.19 10.71 -12.66
CA THR A 371 -6.26 9.88 -13.45
C THR A 371 -5.26 10.74 -14.21
N VAL A 372 -5.70 11.79 -14.87
CA VAL A 372 -4.81 12.72 -15.59
C VAL A 372 -3.84 13.39 -14.62
N ALA A 373 -4.31 13.85 -13.46
CA ALA A 373 -3.45 14.41 -12.41
C ALA A 373 -2.42 13.38 -11.91
N ALA A 374 -2.83 12.11 -11.73
CA ALA A 374 -1.93 11.02 -11.34
C ALA A 374 -0.85 10.78 -12.41
N ILE A 375 -1.20 10.81 -13.71
CA ILE A 375 -0.24 10.68 -14.81
C ILE A 375 0.75 11.85 -14.79
N LEU A 376 0.28 13.10 -14.75
CA LEU A 376 1.13 14.28 -14.78
C LEU A 376 2.13 14.33 -13.62
N ILE A 377 1.65 14.08 -12.40
CA ILE A 377 2.50 13.99 -11.19
C ILE A 377 3.42 12.78 -11.28
N GLY A 378 2.90 11.65 -11.72
CA GLY A 378 3.65 10.42 -11.87
C GLY A 378 4.79 10.52 -12.87
N LEU A 379 4.64 11.25 -13.98
CA LEU A 379 5.72 11.49 -14.96
C LEU A 379 6.96 12.14 -14.34
N ALA A 380 6.77 13.00 -13.35
CA ALA A 380 7.89 13.56 -12.59
C ALA A 380 8.50 12.54 -11.62
N ALA A 381 7.68 11.69 -10.98
CA ALA A 381 8.12 10.61 -10.10
C ALA A 381 8.81 9.46 -10.87
N GLY A 382 8.42 9.23 -12.13
CA GLY A 382 8.95 8.16 -12.98
C GLY A 382 10.37 8.39 -13.51
N ARG A 383 10.95 9.58 -13.36
CA ARG A 383 12.33 9.88 -13.79
C ARG A 383 13.33 9.10 -12.96
N ASP A 384 14.42 8.64 -13.60
CA ASP A 384 15.49 7.92 -12.89
C ASP A 384 16.32 8.88 -12.01
N ARG A 385 15.79 9.15 -10.82
CA ARG A 385 16.40 9.96 -9.76
C ARG A 385 16.17 9.29 -8.43
N LYS A 386 17.06 9.54 -7.45
CA LYS A 386 16.95 8.98 -6.09
C LYS A 386 16.85 10.09 -5.05
N VAL A 387 16.16 9.77 -3.97
CA VAL A 387 16.04 10.60 -2.77
C VAL A 387 16.88 9.94 -1.69
N SER A 388 17.76 10.71 -1.02
CA SER A 388 18.48 10.29 0.18
C SER A 388 17.96 11.05 1.39
N ALA A 389 17.69 10.32 2.48
CA ALA A 389 17.41 10.89 3.79
C ALA A 389 18.69 11.14 4.60
N ALA A 390 19.83 10.59 4.15
CA ALA A 390 21.14 10.80 4.78
C ALA A 390 21.73 12.18 4.47
N GLU A 391 22.59 12.69 5.35
CA GLU A 391 23.38 13.87 5.04
C GLU A 391 24.36 13.59 3.89
N PRO A 392 24.59 14.55 2.97
CA PRO A 392 25.71 14.44 2.08
C PRO A 392 26.96 14.32 2.98
N GLU A 393 27.74 13.26 2.76
CA GLU A 393 29.07 13.25 3.37
C GLU A 393 29.76 14.58 3.07
N PRO A 394 30.39 15.23 4.07
CA PRO A 394 31.20 16.41 3.81
C PRO A 394 32.18 16.01 2.70
N ARG A 395 32.13 16.69 1.56
CA ARG A 395 33.17 16.51 0.57
C ARG A 395 34.47 16.77 1.29
N ASP A 396 35.33 15.75 1.39
CA ASP A 396 36.69 15.87 1.82
C ASP A 396 37.40 16.89 0.89
N THR A 397 37.31 18.14 1.27
CA THR A 397 38.02 19.25 0.65
C THR A 397 39.41 19.39 1.29
N ALA A 398 39.88 18.32 1.92
CA ALA A 398 41.22 18.32 2.52
C ALA A 398 41.98 17.08 2.07
N ALA A 399 42.69 17.18 0.99
CA ALA A 399 44.02 16.61 0.76
C ALA A 399 44.37 16.67 -0.75
N GLN A 400 44.62 17.89 -1.25
CA GLN A 400 45.74 17.93 -2.19
C GLN A 400 46.99 17.85 -1.33
N PRO A 401 47.81 16.81 -1.40
CA PRO A 401 49.13 16.86 -0.80
C PRO A 401 49.91 17.94 -1.57
N LEU A 402 50.28 18.99 -0.84
CA LEU A 402 51.32 19.90 -1.27
C LEU A 402 52.50 19.04 -1.75
N THR A 403 52.66 18.99 -3.07
CA THR A 403 53.87 18.44 -3.70
C THR A 403 55.05 19.12 -3.09
N ALA A 404 55.80 18.40 -2.25
CA ALA A 404 57.02 18.86 -1.68
C ALA A 404 57.96 19.33 -2.83
N LEU A 405 58.29 20.58 -2.81
CA LEU A 405 59.37 21.15 -3.59
C LEU A 405 60.62 20.34 -3.24
N GLN A 406 61.08 19.49 -4.14
CA GLN A 406 62.41 18.88 -4.04
C GLN A 406 63.46 20.04 -4.08
N PRO A 407 64.37 20.12 -3.11
CA PRO A 407 65.48 21.07 -3.22
C PRO A 407 66.42 20.62 -4.35
N ALA A 408 66.72 21.57 -5.22
CA ALA A 408 67.69 21.39 -6.29
C ALA A 408 69.03 20.95 -5.74
N ASN A 409 69.55 19.85 -6.28
CA ASN A 409 70.88 19.33 -5.98
C ASN A 409 71.95 20.21 -6.67
N PRO A 410 72.89 20.87 -5.98
CA PRO A 410 73.93 21.59 -6.62
C PRO A 410 74.96 20.62 -7.21
N ALA A 411 75.28 20.85 -8.49
CA ALA A 411 76.27 20.15 -9.26
C ALA A 411 77.64 20.11 -8.57
N SER A 412 78.23 18.95 -8.45
CA SER A 412 79.65 18.73 -8.25
C SER A 412 80.34 18.86 -9.59
N GLY A 413 81.08 19.94 -9.77
CA GLY A 413 82.14 20.01 -10.76
C GLY A 413 83.41 19.41 -10.18
N SER A 414 84.07 18.61 -10.98
CA SER A 414 85.49 18.45 -11.24
C SER A 414 85.72 17.10 -11.96
#